data_ddcd13ab505e26dac26937b54843fbeb
#
_entry.id   ddcd13ab505e26dac26937b54843fbeb
#
_cell.length_a   1.000
_cell.length_b   1.000
_cell.length_c   1.000
_cell.angle_alpha   90.00
_cell.angle_beta   90.00
_cell.angle_gamma   90.00
#
_symmetry.space_group_name_H-M   'P 1'
#
loop_
_entity.id
_entity.type
_entity.pdbx_description
1 polymer ?
#
loop_
_entity_poly.entity_id
_entity_poly.type
_entity_poly.pdbx_seq_one_letter_code
_entity_poly.pdbx_strand_id
1 'polypeptide(L)'
;LARMRFRRPALAATLVAVALVLGTGGFILYNTVELNEWRTDDEEERITVEYEKRYKRFESLPQPRITAVTLDVDIYPEQRDLRIRGVYRLVNRTARPIEQVHVDLLNTLRIRRMDFDRASRRIIADREKGYYAFRLDRPLAPGDSAELRFDVAHETRGFEDEPSFFPVVQNGTFFDSHYLPGIGYNPEGELTDEGARERHGLPPRPRATPIGDPAGRARNFVSRDADWIRFTATVGTSADQTALAPGRLERTWRRGDRRYFRYVMDAPMLNFYSFLSARYTVKRDRWRDVEIEVFHHPGHEYNVDRMIRAVKESLD
;
A
#
# COMPACT_ATOMS: atom_id res chain seq x y z
N LEU A 1 29.05 -18.21 50.34
CA LEU A 1 28.41 -19.24 49.46
C LEU A 1 28.51 -18.86 47.99
N ALA A 2 28.33 -17.61 47.56
CA ALA A 2 28.44 -17.18 46.16
C ALA A 2 29.86 -17.35 45.59
N ARG A 3 30.92 -17.02 46.34
CA ARG A 3 32.32 -17.20 45.91
C ARG A 3 32.74 -18.67 45.72
N MET A 4 32.11 -19.65 46.38
CA MET A 4 32.47 -21.07 46.26
C MET A 4 31.86 -21.75 45.02
N ARG A 5 30.86 -21.13 44.37
CA ARG A 5 30.20 -21.67 43.16
C ARG A 5 30.83 -21.21 41.85
N PHE A 6 31.66 -20.19 41.84
CA PHE A 6 32.35 -19.72 40.64
C PHE A 6 33.61 -20.55 40.39
N ARG A 7 33.41 -21.80 40.01
CA ARG A 7 34.48 -22.62 39.41
C ARG A 7 34.78 -22.17 37.98
N ARG A 8 36.02 -22.37 37.52
CA ARG A 8 36.44 -21.98 36.17
C ARG A 8 35.42 -22.34 35.06
N PRO A 9 34.80 -23.55 35.02
CA PRO A 9 33.79 -23.86 34.02
C PRO A 9 32.49 -23.05 34.12
N ALA A 10 32.05 -22.71 35.35
CA ALA A 10 30.91 -21.84 35.54
C ALA A 10 31.17 -20.40 35.10
N LEU A 11 32.37 -19.88 35.34
CA LEU A 11 32.77 -18.57 34.84
C LEU A 11 32.82 -18.55 33.30
N ALA A 12 33.41 -19.57 32.70
CA ALA A 12 33.44 -19.70 31.23
C ALA A 12 32.02 -19.76 30.62
N ALA A 13 31.15 -20.57 31.20
CA ALA A 13 29.73 -20.64 30.77
C ALA A 13 29.00 -19.30 30.91
N THR A 14 29.24 -18.57 32.01
CA THR A 14 28.65 -17.23 32.20
C THR A 14 29.18 -16.24 31.17
N LEU A 15 30.47 -16.23 30.89
CA LEU A 15 31.06 -15.35 29.87
C LEU A 15 30.51 -15.64 28.48
N VAL A 16 30.36 -16.93 28.11
CA VAL A 16 29.72 -17.34 26.85
C VAL A 16 28.27 -16.89 26.79
N ALA A 17 27.51 -17.08 27.85
CA ALA A 17 26.12 -16.63 27.92
C ALA A 17 25.99 -15.09 27.78
N VAL A 18 26.85 -14.34 28.47
CA VAL A 18 26.90 -12.89 28.35
C VAL A 18 27.28 -12.46 26.93
N ALA A 19 28.28 -13.09 26.32
CA ALA A 19 28.67 -12.81 24.95
C ALA A 19 27.55 -13.11 23.94
N LEU A 20 26.80 -14.21 24.13
CA LEU A 20 25.63 -14.53 23.32
C LEU A 20 24.51 -13.49 23.48
N VAL A 21 24.19 -13.09 24.71
CA VAL A 21 23.19 -12.05 24.98
C VAL A 21 23.58 -10.72 24.36
N LEU A 22 24.83 -10.29 24.51
CA LEU A 22 25.32 -9.04 23.91
C LEU A 22 25.35 -9.13 22.37
N GLY A 23 25.78 -10.27 21.82
CA GLY A 23 25.81 -10.49 20.38
C GLY A 23 24.42 -10.52 19.74
N THR A 24 23.48 -11.27 20.34
CA THR A 24 22.10 -11.34 19.85
C THR A 24 21.36 -10.03 20.10
N GLY A 25 21.51 -9.40 21.26
CA GLY A 25 20.92 -8.11 21.56
C GLY A 25 21.44 -7.01 20.63
N GLY A 26 22.74 -6.96 20.40
CA GLY A 26 23.35 -6.04 19.44
C GLY A 26 22.87 -6.29 18.00
N PHE A 27 22.70 -7.55 17.60
CA PHE A 27 22.16 -7.89 16.28
C PHE A 27 20.69 -7.45 16.14
N ILE A 28 19.87 -7.67 17.16
CA ILE A 28 18.47 -7.22 17.18
C ILE A 28 18.43 -5.69 17.09
N LEU A 29 19.16 -4.98 17.97
CA LEU A 29 19.20 -3.52 17.98
C LEU A 29 19.64 -2.94 16.62
N TYR A 30 20.66 -3.53 16.02
CA TYR A 30 21.12 -3.09 14.70
C TYR A 30 20.03 -3.23 13.63
N ASN A 31 19.30 -4.36 13.62
CA ASN A 31 18.22 -4.56 12.64
C ASN A 31 17.01 -3.65 12.88
N THR A 32 16.59 -3.47 14.13
CA THR A 32 15.36 -2.75 14.45
C THR A 32 15.55 -1.23 14.50
N VAL A 33 16.71 -0.74 14.92
CA VAL A 33 16.93 0.71 15.12
C VAL A 33 17.79 1.32 14.00
N GLU A 34 18.89 0.65 13.60
CA GLU A 34 19.84 1.22 12.61
C GLU A 34 19.38 0.95 11.16
N LEU A 35 18.89 -0.26 10.86
CA LEU A 35 18.41 -0.59 9.52
C LEU A 35 16.97 -0.14 9.28
N ASN A 36 16.14 -0.18 10.30
CA ASN A 36 14.74 0.19 10.27
C ASN A 36 14.48 1.35 11.23
N GLU A 37 13.35 2.02 11.06
CA GLU A 37 12.93 3.13 11.92
C GLU A 37 12.02 2.57 13.03
N TRP A 38 12.62 2.04 14.12
CA TRP A 38 11.81 1.64 15.27
C TRP A 38 11.22 2.89 15.94
N ARG A 39 9.92 2.85 16.21
CA ARG A 39 9.18 3.93 16.86
C ARG A 39 8.40 3.38 18.03
N THR A 40 8.26 4.19 19.08
CA THR A 40 7.35 3.89 20.17
C THR A 40 5.92 4.23 19.77
N ASP A 41 4.94 3.62 20.44
CA ASP A 41 3.50 3.95 20.26
C ASP A 41 3.25 5.45 20.44
N ASP A 42 3.92 6.09 21.42
CA ASP A 42 3.80 7.53 21.66
C ASP A 42 4.36 8.38 20.49
N GLU A 43 5.41 7.92 19.84
CA GLU A 43 5.96 8.59 18.66
C GLU A 43 5.03 8.44 17.47
N GLU A 44 4.44 7.28 17.25
CA GLU A 44 3.47 7.06 16.19
C GLU A 44 2.18 7.85 16.41
N GLU A 45 1.67 7.88 17.66
CA GLU A 45 0.55 8.74 18.05
C GLU A 45 0.88 10.21 17.78
N ARG A 46 2.09 10.67 18.16
CA ARG A 46 2.54 12.05 17.88
C ARG A 46 2.59 12.37 16.39
N ILE A 47 3.13 11.48 15.56
CA ILE A 47 3.21 11.66 14.11
C ILE A 47 1.80 11.79 13.50
N THR A 48 0.89 10.93 13.92
CA THR A 48 -0.52 10.94 13.50
C THR A 48 -1.22 12.25 13.89
N VAL A 49 -1.03 12.71 15.13
CA VAL A 49 -1.56 13.99 15.63
C VAL A 49 -1.00 15.17 14.84
N GLU A 50 0.31 15.18 14.58
CA GLU A 50 0.95 16.24 13.80
C GLU A 50 0.49 16.22 12.34
N TYR A 51 0.27 15.03 11.76
CA TYR A 51 -0.31 14.90 10.42
C TYR A 51 -1.67 15.61 10.36
N GLU A 52 -2.58 15.29 11.28
CA GLU A 52 -3.91 15.90 11.32
C GLU A 52 -3.82 17.41 11.54
N LYS A 53 -3.12 17.89 12.57
CA LYS A 53 -2.98 19.32 12.89
C LYS A 53 -2.39 20.13 11.72
N ARG A 54 -1.46 19.55 10.98
CA ARG A 54 -0.74 20.24 9.91
C ARG A 54 -1.50 20.23 8.59
N TYR A 55 -2.13 19.11 8.24
CA TYR A 55 -2.62 18.85 6.89
C TYR A 55 -4.14 18.84 6.75
N LYS A 56 -4.91 18.66 7.83
CA LYS A 56 -6.39 18.68 7.77
C LYS A 56 -6.98 19.95 7.14
N ARG A 57 -6.31 21.07 7.27
CA ARG A 57 -6.68 22.33 6.61
C ARG A 57 -6.78 22.23 5.08
N PHE A 58 -6.16 21.23 4.48
CA PHE A 58 -6.18 20.98 3.04
C PHE A 58 -7.28 20.01 2.59
N GLU A 59 -8.02 19.43 3.52
CA GLU A 59 -9.09 18.46 3.22
C GLU A 59 -10.17 19.04 2.29
N SER A 60 -10.52 20.32 2.45
CA SER A 60 -11.54 21.00 1.65
C SER A 60 -11.04 21.56 0.32
N LEU A 61 -9.73 21.47 0.03
CA LEU A 61 -9.20 21.97 -1.23
C LEU A 61 -9.69 21.10 -2.40
N PRO A 62 -10.06 21.72 -3.52
CA PRO A 62 -10.41 20.98 -4.72
C PRO A 62 -9.22 20.16 -5.19
N GLN A 63 -9.44 18.88 -5.43
CA GLN A 63 -8.44 17.94 -5.94
C GLN A 63 -8.94 17.28 -7.22
N PRO A 64 -8.04 16.93 -8.15
CA PRO A 64 -8.43 16.18 -9.34
C PRO A 64 -8.79 14.74 -8.99
N ARG A 65 -9.56 14.10 -9.87
CA ARG A 65 -10.01 12.71 -9.71
C ARG A 65 -9.18 11.79 -10.61
N ILE A 66 -8.77 10.66 -10.09
CA ILE A 66 -8.14 9.59 -10.88
C ILE A 66 -9.20 8.98 -11.81
N THR A 67 -8.90 8.89 -13.10
CA THR A 67 -9.82 8.33 -14.12
C THR A 67 -9.19 7.20 -14.93
N ALA A 68 -7.86 7.06 -14.85
CA ALA A 68 -7.16 5.92 -15.41
C ALA A 68 -5.89 5.64 -14.61
N VAL A 69 -5.56 4.36 -14.51
CA VAL A 69 -4.40 3.81 -13.81
C VAL A 69 -3.66 2.86 -14.72
N THR A 70 -2.39 3.10 -14.94
CA THR A 70 -1.48 2.19 -15.66
C THR A 70 -0.29 1.90 -14.76
N LEU A 71 0.00 0.63 -14.48
CA LEU A 71 1.02 0.22 -13.54
C LEU A 71 1.98 -0.82 -14.14
N ASP A 72 3.25 -0.65 -13.81
CA ASP A 72 4.28 -1.70 -13.88
C ASP A 72 4.71 -2.04 -12.46
N VAL A 73 4.35 -3.23 -12.01
CA VAL A 73 4.58 -3.73 -10.64
C VAL A 73 5.64 -4.83 -10.71
N ASP A 74 6.76 -4.62 -10.04
CA ASP A 74 7.82 -5.61 -9.89
C ASP A 74 7.86 -6.12 -8.46
N ILE A 75 7.44 -7.38 -8.25
CA ILE A 75 7.48 -8.09 -6.97
C ILE A 75 8.76 -8.94 -6.94
N TYR A 76 9.55 -8.81 -5.89
CA TYR A 76 10.80 -9.57 -5.65
C TYR A 76 10.64 -10.42 -4.39
N PRO A 77 10.00 -11.61 -4.49
CA PRO A 77 9.64 -12.43 -3.33
C PRO A 77 10.82 -12.83 -2.46
N GLU A 78 11.97 -13.13 -3.06
CA GLU A 78 13.18 -13.57 -2.35
C GLU A 78 13.80 -12.46 -1.50
N GLN A 79 13.77 -11.22 -1.99
CA GLN A 79 14.24 -10.03 -1.29
C GLN A 79 13.17 -9.43 -0.40
N ARG A 80 11.90 -9.78 -0.62
CA ARG A 80 10.70 -9.15 -0.06
C ARG A 80 10.59 -7.68 -0.45
N ASP A 81 11.00 -7.36 -1.67
CA ASP A 81 11.00 -6.01 -2.22
C ASP A 81 9.87 -5.82 -3.23
N LEU A 82 9.43 -4.58 -3.35
CA LEU A 82 8.40 -4.14 -4.27
C LEU A 82 8.83 -2.87 -4.97
N ARG A 83 8.65 -2.79 -6.29
CA ARG A 83 8.76 -1.55 -7.04
C ARG A 83 7.54 -1.35 -7.91
N ILE A 84 6.97 -0.16 -7.85
CA ILE A 84 5.80 0.21 -8.63
C ILE A 84 6.11 1.47 -9.42
N ARG A 85 5.99 1.39 -10.74
CA ARG A 85 5.98 2.53 -11.65
C ARG A 85 4.56 2.71 -12.16
N GLY A 86 4.05 3.93 -12.05
CA GLY A 86 2.68 4.19 -12.41
C GLY A 86 2.47 5.51 -13.14
N VAL A 87 1.39 5.53 -13.88
CA VAL A 87 0.84 6.73 -14.49
C VAL A 87 -0.64 6.81 -14.13
N TYR A 88 -1.02 7.88 -13.45
CA TYR A 88 -2.41 8.23 -13.21
C TYR A 88 -2.86 9.33 -14.17
N ARG A 89 -3.99 9.15 -14.80
CA ARG A 89 -4.69 10.25 -15.44
C ARG A 89 -5.61 10.91 -14.43
N LEU A 90 -5.36 12.17 -14.16
CA LEU A 90 -6.10 13.02 -13.25
C LEU A 90 -6.98 13.98 -14.04
N VAL A 91 -8.24 14.16 -13.62
CA VAL A 91 -9.17 15.09 -14.26
C VAL A 91 -9.76 16.01 -13.20
N ASN A 92 -9.75 17.32 -13.49
CA ASN A 92 -10.44 18.27 -12.64
C ASN A 92 -11.97 18.20 -12.88
N ARG A 93 -12.67 17.53 -11.97
CA ARG A 93 -14.14 17.41 -11.97
C ARG A 93 -14.83 18.52 -11.18
N THR A 94 -14.05 19.46 -10.64
CA THR A 94 -14.60 20.58 -9.86
C THR A 94 -14.94 21.77 -10.76
N ALA A 95 -15.70 22.72 -10.23
CA ALA A 95 -16.02 23.97 -10.94
C ALA A 95 -14.92 25.04 -10.82
N ARG A 96 -13.81 24.73 -10.15
CA ARG A 96 -12.72 25.69 -9.88
C ARG A 96 -11.40 25.19 -10.45
N PRO A 97 -10.50 26.09 -10.88
CA PRO A 97 -9.14 25.71 -11.21
C PRO A 97 -8.42 25.10 -10.00
N ILE A 98 -7.62 24.07 -10.24
CA ILE A 98 -6.80 23.42 -9.22
C ILE A 98 -5.35 23.91 -9.38
N GLU A 99 -4.85 24.61 -8.38
CA GLU A 99 -3.50 25.15 -8.36
C GLU A 99 -2.50 24.19 -7.72
N GLN A 100 -2.98 23.38 -6.78
CA GLN A 100 -2.15 22.46 -5.99
C GLN A 100 -2.75 21.07 -6.00
N VAL A 101 -1.92 20.07 -6.31
CA VAL A 101 -2.27 18.66 -6.17
C VAL A 101 -1.55 18.12 -4.95
N HIS A 102 -2.31 17.58 -4.02
CA HIS A 102 -1.81 16.95 -2.82
C HIS A 102 -1.77 15.44 -3.04
N VAL A 103 -0.75 14.81 -2.50
CA VAL A 103 -0.51 13.36 -2.65
C VAL A 103 -0.21 12.77 -1.28
N ASP A 104 -0.93 11.73 -0.94
CA ASP A 104 -0.72 10.89 0.23
C ASP A 104 -0.02 9.59 -0.20
N LEU A 105 0.96 9.14 0.56
CA LEU A 105 1.71 7.92 0.27
C LEU A 105 2.21 7.32 1.58
N LEU A 106 2.14 6.00 1.73
CA LEU A 106 2.71 5.31 2.88
C LEU A 106 4.18 5.71 3.08
N ASN A 107 4.53 6.08 4.31
CA ASN A 107 5.89 6.53 4.68
C ASN A 107 6.96 5.43 4.54
N THR A 108 6.54 4.16 4.52
CA THR A 108 7.40 2.99 4.25
C THR A 108 7.85 2.90 2.80
N LEU A 109 7.18 3.60 1.90
CA LEU A 109 7.54 3.64 0.48
C LEU A 109 8.56 4.74 0.20
N ARG A 110 9.56 4.42 -0.60
CA ARG A 110 10.56 5.37 -1.11
C ARG A 110 10.12 5.90 -2.45
N ILE A 111 10.02 7.21 -2.57
CA ILE A 111 9.78 7.88 -3.84
C ILE A 111 11.11 7.99 -4.59
N ARG A 112 11.21 7.29 -5.73
CA ARG A 112 12.32 7.42 -6.69
C ARG A 112 12.03 8.53 -7.70
N ARG A 113 10.76 8.67 -8.09
CA ARG A 113 10.24 9.71 -8.98
C ARG A 113 8.79 10.01 -8.64
N MET A 114 8.40 11.27 -8.72
CA MET A 114 7.01 11.71 -8.66
C MET A 114 6.93 13.09 -9.32
N ASP A 115 6.33 13.16 -10.50
CA ASP A 115 6.21 14.38 -11.31
C ASP A 115 4.94 14.35 -12.16
N PHE A 116 4.61 15.52 -12.68
CA PHE A 116 3.48 15.71 -13.59
C PHE A 116 3.96 15.86 -15.04
N ASP A 117 3.09 15.60 -16.01
CA ASP A 117 3.31 15.87 -17.44
C ASP A 117 3.37 17.36 -17.79
N ARG A 118 3.21 18.22 -16.79
CA ARG A 118 3.26 19.70 -16.88
C ARG A 118 4.22 20.27 -15.85
N ALA A 119 4.67 21.50 -16.09
CA ALA A 119 5.54 22.20 -15.16
C ALA A 119 4.88 22.35 -13.79
N SER A 120 5.59 21.92 -12.78
CA SER A 120 5.12 21.92 -11.39
C SER A 120 6.30 21.98 -10.43
N ARG A 121 6.05 22.49 -9.23
CA ARG A 121 7.03 22.54 -8.15
C ARG A 121 6.50 21.87 -6.91
N ARG A 122 7.25 20.95 -6.35
CA ARG A 122 6.94 20.34 -5.05
C ARG A 122 7.08 21.39 -3.94
N ILE A 123 6.00 21.66 -3.23
CA ILE A 123 5.92 22.67 -2.17
C ILE A 123 5.86 22.06 -0.76
N ILE A 124 5.45 20.80 -0.65
CA ILE A 124 5.51 20.00 0.58
C ILE A 124 6.17 18.66 0.25
N ALA A 125 7.06 18.21 1.13
CA ALA A 125 7.74 16.93 1.05
C ALA A 125 7.97 16.40 2.49
N ASP A 126 6.93 15.94 3.11
CA ASP A 126 6.97 15.37 4.47
C ASP A 126 6.95 13.84 4.40
N ARG A 127 8.15 13.26 4.34
CA ARG A 127 8.31 11.82 4.22
C ARG A 127 7.81 11.08 5.46
N GLU A 128 8.05 11.63 6.65
CA GLU A 128 7.65 11.00 7.92
C GLU A 128 6.15 10.78 7.99
N LYS A 129 5.37 11.74 7.45
CA LYS A 129 3.91 11.70 7.45
C LYS A 129 3.31 11.23 6.11
N GLY A 130 4.17 10.87 5.15
CA GLY A 130 3.72 10.44 3.82
C GLY A 130 2.98 11.50 3.02
N TYR A 131 3.21 12.81 3.28
CA TYR A 131 2.42 13.88 2.70
C TYR A 131 3.23 14.77 1.77
N TYR A 132 2.74 14.92 0.55
CA TYR A 132 3.39 15.69 -0.51
C TYR A 132 2.40 16.67 -1.14
N ALA A 133 2.87 17.82 -1.61
CA ALA A 133 2.06 18.74 -2.39
C ALA A 133 2.87 19.37 -3.52
N PHE A 134 2.22 19.54 -4.65
CA PHE A 134 2.79 20.11 -5.86
C PHE A 134 1.96 21.31 -6.29
N ARG A 135 2.61 22.44 -6.53
CA ARG A 135 2.00 23.60 -7.19
C ARG A 135 2.21 23.48 -8.69
N LEU A 136 1.13 23.55 -9.44
CA LEU A 136 1.16 23.57 -10.89
C LEU A 136 1.46 25.01 -11.35
N ASP A 137 2.41 25.19 -12.26
CA ASP A 137 2.72 26.51 -12.80
C ASP A 137 1.54 27.10 -13.58
N ARG A 138 0.79 26.23 -14.23
CA ARG A 138 -0.50 26.53 -14.85
C ARG A 138 -1.60 25.70 -14.16
N PRO A 139 -2.56 26.36 -13.49
CA PRO A 139 -3.66 25.67 -12.83
C PRO A 139 -4.41 24.71 -13.76
N LEU A 140 -4.91 23.62 -13.23
CA LEU A 140 -5.73 22.66 -13.96
C LEU A 140 -7.16 23.21 -14.03
N ALA A 141 -7.58 23.72 -15.18
CA ALA A 141 -8.93 24.25 -15.37
C ALA A 141 -10.02 23.16 -15.21
N PRO A 142 -11.28 23.55 -14.92
CA PRO A 142 -12.39 22.59 -14.91
C PRO A 142 -12.46 21.79 -16.22
N GLY A 143 -12.54 20.47 -16.12
CA GLY A 143 -12.53 19.54 -17.25
C GLY A 143 -11.15 19.16 -17.80
N ASP A 144 -10.10 19.92 -17.48
CA ASP A 144 -8.72 19.60 -17.89
C ASP A 144 -8.20 18.34 -17.22
N SER A 145 -7.20 17.74 -17.85
CA SER A 145 -6.50 16.56 -17.34
C SER A 145 -5.00 16.77 -17.21
N ALA A 146 -4.39 16.03 -16.31
CA ALA A 146 -2.94 15.92 -16.11
C ALA A 146 -2.55 14.47 -15.89
N GLU A 147 -1.29 14.11 -16.15
CA GLU A 147 -0.72 12.83 -15.76
C GLU A 147 0.20 13.01 -14.55
N LEU A 148 -0.03 12.21 -13.51
CA LEU A 148 0.93 12.01 -12.43
C LEU A 148 1.73 10.74 -12.74
N ARG A 149 3.04 10.87 -12.86
CA ARG A 149 3.99 9.77 -13.06
C ARG A 149 4.75 9.53 -11.79
N PHE A 150 4.83 8.29 -11.37
CA PHE A 150 5.55 7.93 -10.15
C PHE A 150 6.35 6.63 -10.29
N ASP A 151 7.40 6.54 -9.50
CA ASP A 151 8.23 5.37 -9.27
C ASP A 151 8.47 5.29 -7.76
N VAL A 152 7.85 4.31 -7.12
CA VAL A 152 7.94 4.07 -5.68
C VAL A 152 8.44 2.67 -5.43
N ALA A 153 9.13 2.47 -4.31
CA ALA A 153 9.67 1.18 -3.93
C ALA A 153 9.56 0.95 -2.43
N HIS A 154 9.25 -0.29 -2.06
CA HIS A 154 9.47 -0.83 -0.72
C HIS A 154 10.71 -1.72 -0.77
N GLU A 155 11.67 -1.44 0.09
CA GLU A 155 12.93 -2.19 0.20
C GLU A 155 13.06 -2.73 1.62
N THR A 156 12.96 -4.05 1.77
CA THR A 156 13.11 -4.71 3.06
C THR A 156 14.58 -4.73 3.49
N ARG A 157 14.84 -4.33 4.71
CA ARG A 157 16.18 -4.36 5.31
C ARG A 157 16.12 -5.11 6.63
N GLY A 158 16.93 -6.17 6.74
CA GLY A 158 16.96 -6.96 7.96
C GLY A 158 15.57 -7.49 8.37
N PHE A 159 15.19 -7.26 9.63
CA PHE A 159 13.87 -7.54 10.15
C PHE A 159 13.39 -6.38 11.03
N GLU A 160 12.08 -6.22 11.14
CA GLU A 160 11.40 -5.25 12.00
C GLU A 160 10.87 -5.93 13.25
N ASP A 161 10.68 -5.18 14.33
CA ASP A 161 10.24 -5.69 15.64
C ASP A 161 8.74 -5.99 15.64
N GLU A 162 7.96 -5.21 14.93
CA GLU A 162 6.53 -5.45 14.78
C GLU A 162 6.23 -6.33 13.57
N PRO A 163 5.14 -7.13 13.63
CA PRO A 163 4.61 -7.79 12.46
C PRO A 163 4.00 -6.73 11.53
N SER A 164 4.84 -5.86 11.00
CA SER A 164 4.46 -4.96 9.94
C SER A 164 3.80 -5.81 8.86
N PHE A 165 2.69 -5.35 8.36
CA PHE A 165 2.07 -5.97 7.20
C PHE A 165 3.07 -5.88 6.03
N PHE A 166 3.92 -6.87 5.92
CA PHE A 166 4.83 -6.98 4.79
C PHE A 166 4.02 -7.30 3.55
N PRO A 167 3.97 -6.41 2.57
CA PRO A 167 3.19 -6.65 1.37
C PRO A 167 3.77 -7.80 0.55
N VAL A 168 5.09 -8.01 0.64
CA VAL A 168 5.81 -9.01 -0.14
C VAL A 168 6.41 -10.08 0.76
N VAL A 169 6.05 -11.32 0.50
CA VAL A 169 6.60 -12.51 1.15
C VAL A 169 7.08 -13.51 0.11
N GLN A 170 7.91 -14.45 0.53
CA GLN A 170 8.52 -15.45 -0.36
C GLN A 170 7.49 -16.30 -1.15
N ASN A 171 6.30 -16.51 -0.59
CA ASN A 171 5.23 -17.26 -1.24
C ASN A 171 3.87 -16.89 -0.64
N GLY A 172 3.12 -16.02 -1.31
CA GLY A 172 1.83 -15.52 -0.82
C GLY A 172 1.77 -14.01 -0.66
N THR A 173 2.50 -13.28 -1.51
CA THR A 173 2.42 -11.81 -1.59
C THR A 173 0.98 -11.36 -1.82
N PHE A 174 0.54 -10.38 -1.05
CA PHE A 174 -0.73 -9.68 -1.20
C PHE A 174 -0.56 -8.22 -0.79
N PHE A 175 -0.97 -7.32 -1.66
CA PHE A 175 -1.14 -5.90 -1.33
C PHE A 175 -2.19 -5.27 -2.26
N ASP A 176 -2.70 -4.13 -1.89
CA ASP A 176 -3.76 -3.45 -2.62
C ASP A 176 -3.40 -1.99 -2.96
N SER A 177 -4.38 -1.25 -3.47
CA SER A 177 -4.22 0.14 -3.91
C SER A 177 -3.79 1.11 -2.81
N HIS A 178 -3.86 0.77 -1.52
CA HIS A 178 -3.35 1.61 -0.43
C HIS A 178 -1.82 1.77 -0.44
N TYR A 179 -1.11 0.88 -1.13
CA TYR A 179 0.33 0.99 -1.37
C TYR A 179 0.70 1.93 -2.52
N LEU A 180 -0.26 2.64 -3.09
CA LEU A 180 -0.05 3.56 -4.20
C LEU A 180 -0.37 4.99 -3.78
N PRO A 181 0.15 6.00 -4.53
CA PRO A 181 -0.17 7.38 -4.23
C PRO A 181 -1.68 7.66 -4.25
N GLY A 182 -2.22 8.15 -3.16
CA GLY A 182 -3.56 8.71 -3.07
C GLY A 182 -3.59 10.19 -3.40
N ILE A 183 -4.70 10.73 -3.89
CA ILE A 183 -4.84 12.14 -4.24
C ILE A 183 -5.66 12.88 -3.18
N GLY A 184 -5.08 13.93 -2.62
CA GLY A 184 -5.69 14.77 -1.61
C GLY A 184 -5.25 14.43 -0.18
N TYR A 185 -5.94 15.03 0.79
CA TYR A 185 -5.77 14.73 2.21
C TYR A 185 -6.41 13.39 2.55
N ASN A 186 -5.73 12.57 3.34
CA ASN A 186 -6.22 11.26 3.77
C ASN A 186 -6.75 11.28 5.21
N PRO A 187 -8.08 11.31 5.46
CA PRO A 187 -8.64 11.26 6.83
C PRO A 187 -8.44 9.91 7.52
N GLU A 188 -8.03 8.84 6.81
CA GLU A 188 -7.71 7.56 7.45
C GLU A 188 -6.41 7.65 8.26
N GLY A 189 -5.53 8.60 7.90
CA GLY A 189 -4.34 8.95 8.68
C GLY A 189 -4.61 9.78 9.94
N GLU A 190 -5.88 10.08 10.30
CA GLU A 190 -6.22 10.82 11.52
C GLU A 190 -6.25 9.90 12.74
N LEU A 191 -5.97 10.48 13.91
CA LEU A 191 -6.07 9.77 15.17
C LEU A 191 -7.52 9.30 15.43
N THR A 192 -7.70 8.03 15.73
CA THR A 192 -9.04 7.42 15.85
C THR A 192 -9.54 7.31 17.29
N ASP A 193 -8.63 7.13 18.25
CA ASP A 193 -8.99 7.00 19.68
C ASP A 193 -9.48 8.32 20.27
N GLU A 194 -10.70 8.34 20.81
CA GLU A 194 -11.33 9.57 21.34
C GLU A 194 -10.57 10.12 22.55
N GLY A 195 -10.06 9.26 23.45
CA GLY A 195 -9.30 9.68 24.61
C GLY A 195 -7.96 10.29 24.24
N ALA A 196 -7.27 9.73 23.25
CA ALA A 196 -6.05 10.30 22.71
C ALA A 196 -6.32 11.66 22.03
N ARG A 197 -7.42 11.76 21.27
CA ARG A 197 -7.81 13.04 20.66
C ARG A 197 -8.02 14.14 21.69
N GLU A 198 -8.70 13.82 22.79
CA GLU A 198 -8.92 14.76 23.89
C GLU A 198 -7.59 15.19 24.53
N ARG A 199 -6.68 14.24 24.84
CA ARG A 199 -5.33 14.52 25.37
C ARG A 199 -4.54 15.49 24.50
N HIS A 200 -4.69 15.38 23.16
CA HIS A 200 -3.98 16.23 22.20
C HIS A 200 -4.75 17.48 21.75
N GLY A 201 -5.93 17.73 22.32
CA GLY A 201 -6.77 18.89 21.99
C GLY A 201 -7.31 18.85 20.57
N LEU A 202 -7.50 17.66 20.02
CA LEU A 202 -8.16 17.46 18.72
C LEU A 202 -9.68 17.40 18.90
N PRO A 203 -10.48 17.94 17.97
CA PRO A 203 -11.93 17.83 18.01
C PRO A 203 -12.36 16.37 17.85
N PRO A 204 -13.52 15.97 18.39
CA PRO A 204 -14.08 14.64 18.13
C PRO A 204 -14.17 14.35 16.62
N ARG A 205 -13.92 13.11 16.22
CA ARG A 205 -14.10 12.73 14.81
C ARG A 205 -15.56 12.87 14.41
N PRO A 206 -15.83 13.41 13.22
CA PRO A 206 -17.19 13.42 12.69
C PRO A 206 -17.72 11.98 12.63
N ARG A 207 -18.94 11.77 13.08
CA ARG A 207 -19.62 10.49 12.88
C ARG A 207 -19.90 10.25 11.38
N ALA A 208 -20.21 9.00 11.04
CA ALA A 208 -20.61 8.68 9.67
C ALA A 208 -21.73 9.63 9.20
N THR A 209 -21.61 10.06 7.94
CA THR A 209 -22.59 10.95 7.33
C THR A 209 -23.99 10.33 7.40
N PRO A 210 -25.03 11.07 7.81
CA PRO A 210 -26.38 10.57 7.86
C PRO A 210 -26.84 9.98 6.52
N ILE A 211 -27.55 8.87 6.55
CA ILE A 211 -28.03 8.16 5.34
C ILE A 211 -28.89 9.03 4.43
N GLY A 212 -29.52 10.06 4.99
CA GLY A 212 -30.37 11.04 4.27
C GLY A 212 -29.58 12.18 3.62
N ASP A 213 -28.26 12.29 3.85
CA ASP A 213 -27.45 13.37 3.26
C ASP A 213 -27.13 13.08 1.78
N PRO A 214 -27.64 13.88 0.82
CA PRO A 214 -27.38 13.68 -0.60
C PRO A 214 -25.90 13.82 -0.96
N ALA A 215 -25.16 14.70 -0.27
CA ALA A 215 -23.72 14.89 -0.51
C ALA A 215 -22.93 13.67 -0.04
N GLY A 216 -23.30 13.06 1.09
CA GLY A 216 -22.72 11.82 1.55
C GLY A 216 -22.99 10.65 0.61
N ARG A 217 -24.22 10.55 0.09
CA ARG A 217 -24.63 9.50 -0.86
C ARG A 217 -23.94 9.61 -2.22
N ALA A 218 -23.50 10.79 -2.62
CA ALA A 218 -22.73 11.01 -3.85
C ALA A 218 -21.25 10.63 -3.72
N ARG A 219 -20.76 10.36 -2.51
CA ARG A 219 -19.35 9.99 -2.29
C ARG A 219 -19.16 8.51 -2.54
N ASN A 220 -18.08 8.17 -3.25
CA ASN A 220 -17.66 6.78 -3.36
C ASN A 220 -17.04 6.34 -2.03
N PHE A 221 -17.58 5.30 -1.43
CA PHE A 221 -17.07 4.73 -0.18
C PHE A 221 -15.70 4.06 -0.34
N VAL A 222 -15.43 3.50 -1.52
CA VAL A 222 -14.22 2.71 -1.79
C VAL A 222 -13.01 3.59 -2.07
N SER A 223 -13.21 4.72 -2.77
CA SER A 223 -12.11 5.62 -3.12
C SER A 223 -12.62 7.06 -3.21
N ARG A 224 -11.98 7.94 -2.43
CA ARG A 224 -12.35 9.36 -2.36
C ARG A 224 -11.76 10.17 -3.48
N ASP A 225 -10.66 9.72 -4.03
CA ASP A 225 -9.77 10.43 -4.95
C ASP A 225 -9.94 9.98 -6.41
N ALA A 226 -10.86 9.07 -6.68
CA ALA A 226 -11.07 8.51 -8.01
C ALA A 226 -12.54 8.47 -8.41
N ASP A 227 -12.76 8.49 -9.72
CA ASP A 227 -13.98 8.07 -10.38
C ASP A 227 -13.92 6.56 -10.69
N TRP A 228 -14.79 6.07 -11.56
CA TRP A 228 -14.58 4.79 -12.24
C TRP A 228 -13.33 4.91 -13.11
N ILE A 229 -12.36 4.01 -12.90
CA ILE A 229 -11.07 4.07 -13.57
C ILE A 229 -10.95 3.07 -14.72
N ARG A 230 -10.23 3.44 -15.76
CA ARG A 230 -9.62 2.48 -16.68
C ARG A 230 -8.36 1.93 -16.02
N PHE A 231 -8.21 0.60 -16.04
CA PHE A 231 -7.11 -0.06 -15.36
C PHE A 231 -6.33 -0.99 -16.29
N THR A 232 -5.01 -0.85 -16.23
CA THR A 232 -4.06 -1.77 -16.89
C THR A 232 -2.87 -1.97 -15.95
N ALA A 233 -2.45 -3.21 -15.77
CA ALA A 233 -1.26 -3.52 -14.98
C ALA A 233 -0.39 -4.58 -15.65
N THR A 234 0.92 -4.39 -15.56
CA THR A 234 1.92 -5.42 -15.83
C THR A 234 2.56 -5.83 -14.51
N VAL A 235 2.46 -7.09 -14.14
CA VAL A 235 3.01 -7.59 -12.88
C VAL A 235 4.14 -8.57 -13.17
N GLY A 236 5.36 -8.24 -12.70
CA GLY A 236 6.54 -9.10 -12.76
C GLY A 236 6.78 -9.77 -11.41
N THR A 237 7.09 -11.07 -11.44
CA THR A 237 7.45 -11.85 -10.24
C THR A 237 8.49 -12.91 -10.59
N SER A 238 8.88 -13.74 -9.62
CA SER A 238 9.79 -14.88 -9.83
C SER A 238 9.24 -15.87 -10.85
N ALA A 239 10.11 -16.55 -11.60
CA ALA A 239 9.72 -17.39 -12.75
C ALA A 239 8.80 -18.57 -12.38
N ASP A 240 8.86 -19.03 -11.14
CA ASP A 240 8.07 -20.15 -10.58
C ASP A 240 6.76 -19.70 -9.91
N GLN A 241 6.48 -18.40 -9.87
CA GLN A 241 5.26 -17.84 -9.32
C GLN A 241 4.28 -17.38 -10.41
N THR A 242 3.02 -17.33 -10.03
CA THR A 242 1.95 -16.69 -10.81
C THR A 242 1.53 -15.41 -10.11
N ALA A 243 1.56 -14.29 -10.82
CA ALA A 243 1.05 -13.03 -10.33
C ALA A 243 -0.36 -12.77 -10.85
N LEU A 244 -1.22 -12.17 -10.00
CA LEU A 244 -2.60 -11.84 -10.30
C LEU A 244 -2.84 -10.36 -10.09
N ALA A 245 -3.69 -9.78 -10.94
CA ALA A 245 -4.24 -8.44 -10.84
C ALA A 245 -5.65 -8.42 -11.43
N PRO A 246 -6.47 -7.38 -11.19
CA PRO A 246 -7.78 -7.27 -11.82
C PRO A 246 -7.70 -7.20 -13.35
N GLY A 247 -8.74 -7.74 -14.00
CA GLY A 247 -8.89 -7.72 -15.44
C GLY A 247 -8.56 -9.03 -16.11
N ARG A 248 -8.70 -9.03 -17.43
CA ARG A 248 -8.39 -10.18 -18.25
C ARG A 248 -6.88 -10.27 -18.45
N LEU A 249 -6.30 -11.47 -18.26
CA LEU A 249 -4.92 -11.75 -18.59
C LEU A 249 -4.75 -11.67 -20.13
N GLU A 250 -4.10 -10.60 -20.58
CA GLU A 250 -3.86 -10.36 -22.02
C GLU A 250 -2.62 -11.09 -22.52
N ARG A 251 -1.55 -11.10 -21.71
CA ARG A 251 -0.25 -11.64 -22.11
C ARG A 251 0.56 -12.13 -20.91
N THR A 252 1.29 -13.24 -21.12
CA THR A 252 2.34 -13.73 -20.22
C THR A 252 3.64 -13.90 -21.00
N TRP A 253 4.77 -13.49 -20.40
CA TRP A 253 6.10 -13.70 -20.97
C TRP A 253 7.16 -13.87 -19.88
N ARG A 254 8.34 -14.33 -20.26
CA ARG A 254 9.53 -14.40 -19.39
C ARG A 254 10.59 -13.44 -19.89
N ARG A 255 11.35 -12.89 -18.95
CA ARG A 255 12.54 -12.09 -19.20
C ARG A 255 13.56 -12.39 -18.11
N GLY A 256 14.64 -13.09 -18.47
CA GLY A 256 15.58 -13.63 -17.52
C GLY A 256 14.92 -14.64 -16.58
N ASP A 257 15.17 -14.48 -15.30
CA ASP A 257 14.63 -15.29 -14.20
C ASP A 257 13.25 -14.83 -13.70
N ARG A 258 12.58 -13.94 -14.44
CA ARG A 258 11.31 -13.35 -14.03
C ARG A 258 10.21 -13.68 -15.02
N ARG A 259 8.99 -13.77 -14.52
CA ARG A 259 7.76 -13.96 -15.29
C ARG A 259 6.85 -12.74 -15.15
N TYR A 260 6.26 -12.30 -16.25
CA TYR A 260 5.42 -11.11 -16.34
C TYR A 260 4.02 -11.47 -16.81
N PHE A 261 3.03 -10.75 -16.28
CA PHE A 261 1.62 -10.94 -16.55
C PHE A 261 1.00 -9.55 -16.81
N ARG A 262 0.39 -9.38 -17.99
CA ARG A 262 -0.31 -8.15 -18.33
C ARG A 262 -1.80 -8.36 -18.20
N TYR A 263 -2.43 -7.53 -17.38
CA TYR A 263 -3.86 -7.52 -17.13
C TYR A 263 -4.48 -6.23 -17.65
N VAL A 264 -5.67 -6.32 -18.26
CA VAL A 264 -6.43 -5.20 -18.79
C VAL A 264 -7.89 -5.36 -18.37
N MET A 265 -8.47 -4.34 -17.78
CA MET A 265 -9.90 -4.29 -17.52
C MET A 265 -10.65 -3.90 -18.79
N ASP A 266 -11.65 -4.70 -19.16
CA ASP A 266 -12.48 -4.47 -20.37
C ASP A 266 -13.54 -3.35 -20.12
N ALA A 267 -13.86 -3.06 -18.87
CA ALA A 267 -14.78 -2.01 -18.44
C ALA A 267 -14.15 -1.16 -17.31
N PRO A 268 -14.63 0.08 -17.10
CA PRO A 268 -14.23 0.87 -15.95
C PRO A 268 -14.58 0.17 -14.63
N MET A 269 -13.69 0.28 -13.64
CA MET A 269 -13.83 -0.33 -12.33
C MET A 269 -13.65 0.69 -11.21
N LEU A 270 -14.04 0.34 -9.99
CA LEU A 270 -13.72 1.14 -8.81
C LEU A 270 -12.20 1.20 -8.61
N ASN A 271 -11.70 2.30 -8.05
CA ASN A 271 -10.27 2.45 -7.73
C ASN A 271 -9.89 1.67 -6.47
N PHE A 272 -10.16 0.37 -6.50
CA PHE A 272 -9.78 -0.59 -5.49
C PHE A 272 -9.34 -1.88 -6.19
N TYR A 273 -8.08 -2.20 -6.07
CA TYR A 273 -7.47 -3.34 -6.75
C TYR A 273 -6.32 -3.90 -5.93
N SER A 274 -6.08 -5.18 -6.11
CA SER A 274 -5.05 -5.92 -5.37
C SER A 274 -4.12 -6.65 -6.31
N PHE A 275 -2.90 -6.89 -5.83
CA PHE A 275 -1.89 -7.69 -6.48
C PHE A 275 -1.54 -8.89 -5.61
N LEU A 276 -1.46 -10.06 -6.22
CA LEU A 276 -1.09 -11.29 -5.55
C LEU A 276 0.05 -11.96 -6.31
N SER A 277 0.91 -12.67 -5.60
CA SER A 277 1.93 -13.52 -6.22
C SER A 277 2.28 -14.69 -5.33
N ALA A 278 2.19 -15.90 -5.88
CA ALA A 278 2.61 -17.12 -5.21
C ALA A 278 2.81 -18.29 -6.19
N ARG A 279 3.30 -19.41 -5.66
CA ARG A 279 3.35 -20.71 -6.33
C ARG A 279 1.97 -21.37 -6.24
N TYR A 280 1.02 -20.82 -7.01
CA TYR A 280 -0.35 -21.31 -7.00
C TYR A 280 -0.53 -22.59 -7.80
N THR A 281 -1.38 -23.49 -7.26
CA THR A 281 -2.15 -24.47 -8.03
C THR A 281 -3.48 -23.84 -8.41
N VAL A 282 -3.99 -24.16 -9.59
CA VAL A 282 -5.22 -23.55 -10.10
C VAL A 282 -6.25 -24.63 -10.38
N LYS A 283 -7.40 -24.53 -9.74
CA LYS A 283 -8.57 -25.35 -10.09
C LYS A 283 -9.51 -24.54 -10.95
N ARG A 284 -9.90 -25.13 -12.11
CA ARG A 284 -10.77 -24.48 -13.09
C ARG A 284 -12.12 -25.15 -13.12
N ASP A 285 -13.14 -24.34 -13.29
CA ASP A 285 -14.51 -24.78 -13.53
C ASP A 285 -15.23 -23.72 -14.39
N ARG A 286 -16.48 -23.97 -14.73
CA ARG A 286 -17.25 -23.07 -15.56
C ARG A 286 -18.70 -23.00 -15.08
N TRP A 287 -19.29 -21.81 -15.21
CA TRP A 287 -20.70 -21.60 -15.05
C TRP A 287 -21.21 -20.81 -16.28
N ARG A 288 -22.05 -21.43 -17.09
CA ARG A 288 -22.48 -20.90 -18.40
C ARG A 288 -21.29 -20.47 -19.26
N ASP A 289 -21.14 -19.18 -19.54
CA ASP A 289 -20.02 -18.57 -20.29
C ASP A 289 -18.91 -17.99 -19.38
N VAL A 290 -19.07 -18.05 -18.05
CA VAL A 290 -18.11 -17.56 -17.08
C VAL A 290 -17.12 -18.65 -16.72
N GLU A 291 -15.83 -18.42 -16.93
CA GLU A 291 -14.75 -19.26 -16.43
C GLU A 291 -14.48 -18.94 -14.97
N ILE A 292 -14.34 -19.98 -14.14
CA ILE A 292 -14.04 -19.87 -12.71
C ILE A 292 -12.65 -20.44 -12.49
N GLU A 293 -11.74 -19.65 -11.94
CA GLU A 293 -10.41 -20.09 -11.54
C GLU A 293 -10.20 -19.83 -10.05
N VAL A 294 -9.89 -20.87 -9.30
CA VAL A 294 -9.52 -20.78 -7.89
C VAL A 294 -8.03 -21.04 -7.75
N PHE A 295 -7.30 -20.02 -7.40
CA PHE A 295 -5.87 -20.06 -7.14
C PHE A 295 -5.65 -20.38 -5.66
N HIS A 296 -4.93 -21.45 -5.36
CA HIS A 296 -4.68 -21.90 -3.99
C HIS A 296 -3.26 -22.42 -3.83
N HIS A 297 -2.75 -22.45 -2.62
CA HIS A 297 -1.47 -23.11 -2.34
C HIS A 297 -1.62 -24.63 -2.44
N PRO A 298 -0.60 -25.34 -2.94
CA PRO A 298 -0.57 -26.81 -2.89
C PRO A 298 -0.81 -27.32 -1.47
N GLY A 299 -1.65 -28.37 -1.32
CA GLY A 299 -2.03 -28.91 -0.02
C GLY A 299 -3.21 -28.21 0.68
N HIS A 300 -3.77 -27.15 0.08
CA HIS A 300 -4.90 -26.39 0.63
C HIS A 300 -6.18 -26.55 -0.21
N GLU A 301 -6.41 -27.75 -0.72
CA GLU A 301 -7.53 -28.06 -1.63
C GLU A 301 -8.88 -28.27 -0.93
N TYR A 302 -8.90 -28.44 0.39
CA TYR A 302 -10.06 -28.91 1.17
C TYR A 302 -11.34 -28.05 1.03
N ASN A 303 -11.22 -26.76 0.71
CA ASN A 303 -12.36 -25.86 0.51
C ASN A 303 -12.60 -25.45 -0.96
N VAL A 304 -11.75 -25.83 -1.88
CA VAL A 304 -11.79 -25.33 -3.28
C VAL A 304 -13.12 -25.66 -3.96
N ASP A 305 -13.64 -26.89 -3.78
CA ASP A 305 -14.94 -27.28 -4.35
C ASP A 305 -16.11 -26.48 -3.76
N ARG A 306 -16.03 -26.15 -2.48
CA ARG A 306 -17.02 -25.30 -1.82
C ARG A 306 -16.97 -23.87 -2.37
N MET A 307 -15.77 -23.32 -2.58
CA MET A 307 -15.59 -22.00 -3.17
C MET A 307 -16.20 -21.95 -4.57
N ILE A 308 -15.93 -22.93 -5.41
CA ILE A 308 -16.50 -23.02 -6.77
C ILE A 308 -18.03 -23.07 -6.72
N ARG A 309 -18.61 -23.91 -5.84
CA ARG A 309 -20.07 -23.96 -5.68
C ARG A 309 -20.63 -22.62 -5.25
N ALA A 310 -20.03 -21.95 -4.24
CA ALA A 310 -20.48 -20.66 -3.76
C ALA A 310 -20.43 -19.58 -4.87
N VAL A 311 -19.40 -19.59 -5.71
CA VAL A 311 -19.32 -18.68 -6.87
C VAL A 311 -20.47 -18.97 -7.82
N LYS A 312 -20.73 -20.23 -8.18
CA LYS A 312 -21.85 -20.61 -9.07
C LYS A 312 -23.22 -20.19 -8.52
N GLU A 313 -23.46 -20.45 -7.23
CA GLU A 313 -24.69 -20.04 -6.52
C GLU A 313 -24.84 -18.49 -6.46
N SER A 314 -23.75 -17.75 -6.45
CA SER A 314 -23.79 -16.28 -6.46
C SER A 314 -24.03 -15.70 -7.86
N LEU A 315 -23.81 -16.49 -8.92
CA LEU A 315 -24.01 -16.09 -10.31
C LEU A 315 -25.41 -16.47 -10.83
N ASP A 316 -26.15 -17.34 -10.12
CA ASP A 316 -27.53 -17.71 -10.41
C ASP A 316 -28.51 -16.59 -9.99
#